data_27581f2c6337933d03e0543e76acb753
#
_entry.id   27581f2c6337933d03e0543e76acb753
#
_cell.length_a   1.000
_cell.length_b   1.000
_cell.length_c   1.000
_cell.angle_alpha   90.00
_cell.angle_beta   90.00
_cell.angle_gamma   90.00
#
_symmetry.space_group_name_H-M   'P 1'
#
loop_
_entity.id
_entity.type
_entity.pdbx_description
1 polymer ?
#
loop_
_entity_poly.entity_id
_entity_poly.type
_entity_poly.pdbx_seq_one_letter_code
_entity_poly.pdbx_strand_id
1 'polypeptide(L)'
;MNDELNKEGTSDSLEDEPASLRVENEVNNDNKVDTSSEEEVVSKKKNKMAINYGIVSSILIISSILTFFVTEEFLITPFVLGVCILGMTWYSVKRKRDCSEEGIIFYSHSQIIYYWPIWLGAFLVSDLAIFGIGEEMKVNEVVHSFAPSQFTMLHLIVTRLVIFFTNVNLRGVWAIVFAVTALAAGLTLGVLDLWGPLLKRLGNIELYVNSDFYRALGAVVFLPWLFVVFIFDLRRYFHFQPSQITMVREIGEGEKNFDSFGVVMEKHRDNFVQHIALGFGSGDLSISTHGGDSDKITFNNVWRIGKVLKEVAKIREMRG
;
A
#
# COMPACT_ATOMS: atom_id res chain seq x y z
N MET A 1 52.25 9.09 -65.99
CA MET A 1 53.61 8.55 -65.95
C MET A 1 53.55 7.44 -64.96
N ASN A 2 53.43 6.27 -65.58
CA ASN A 2 53.91 4.93 -65.23
C ASN A 2 53.35 4.36 -63.88
N ASP A 3 52.70 3.35 -63.97
CA ASP A 3 52.70 1.99 -64.58
C ASP A 3 52.74 0.97 -63.45
N GLU A 4 51.68 0.17 -63.50
CA GLU A 4 51.75 -1.32 -63.78
C GLU A 4 52.17 -2.16 -62.55
N LEU A 5 51.51 -3.16 -62.25
CA LEU A 5 51.09 -4.46 -62.73
C LEU A 5 51.10 -5.44 -61.51
N ASN A 6 50.11 -6.12 -61.28
CA ASN A 6 49.75 -7.47 -61.75
C ASN A 6 49.74 -8.58 -60.66
N LYS A 7 48.77 -9.44 -60.81
CA LYS A 7 48.67 -10.90 -60.58
C LYS A 7 48.18 -11.46 -59.24
N GLU A 8 47.02 -11.97 -59.31
CA GLU A 8 46.59 -13.39 -59.27
C GLU A 8 47.08 -14.22 -58.06
N GLY A 9 46.14 -14.82 -57.39
CA GLY A 9 46.38 -15.99 -56.52
C GLY A 9 45.09 -16.37 -55.78
N THR A 10 44.28 -17.20 -56.43
CA THR A 10 43.26 -18.08 -55.85
C THR A 10 43.85 -18.95 -54.73
N SER A 11 43.20 -19.04 -53.59
CA SER A 11 43.09 -20.33 -52.88
C SER A 11 41.94 -20.26 -51.86
N ASP A 12 40.98 -21.16 -52.02
CA ASP A 12 40.05 -21.66 -51.01
C ASP A 12 40.71 -21.86 -49.65
N SER A 13 40.16 -21.30 -48.62
CA SER A 13 40.29 -21.82 -47.29
C SER A 13 38.96 -21.76 -46.57
N LEU A 14 38.34 -22.92 -46.44
CA LEU A 14 37.31 -23.24 -45.47
C LEU A 14 37.81 -22.80 -44.11
N GLU A 15 37.28 -21.70 -43.57
CA GLU A 15 37.44 -21.32 -42.19
C GLU A 15 36.49 -22.17 -41.34
N ASP A 16 37.10 -23.08 -40.59
CA ASP A 16 36.49 -23.78 -39.48
C ASP A 16 35.98 -22.75 -38.45
N GLU A 17 34.69 -22.71 -38.26
CA GLU A 17 34.05 -21.97 -37.15
C GLU A 17 34.55 -22.55 -35.81
N PRO A 18 35.12 -21.75 -34.88
CA PRO A 18 35.64 -22.27 -33.65
C PRO A 18 34.54 -22.84 -32.78
N ALA A 19 34.72 -24.04 -32.28
CA ALA A 19 33.80 -24.82 -31.46
C ALA A 19 33.30 -24.08 -30.18
N SER A 20 33.98 -23.00 -29.79
CA SER A 20 33.58 -22.14 -28.66
C SER A 20 32.28 -21.37 -28.87
N LEU A 21 31.95 -20.99 -30.10
CA LEU A 21 30.68 -20.28 -30.40
C LEU A 21 29.47 -21.20 -30.39
N ARG A 22 29.63 -22.49 -30.59
CA ARG A 22 28.58 -23.49 -30.52
C ARG A 22 28.13 -23.79 -29.07
N VAL A 23 29.08 -23.78 -28.14
CA VAL A 23 28.81 -24.05 -26.73
C VAL A 23 28.12 -22.86 -26.05
N GLU A 24 28.48 -21.61 -26.41
CA GLU A 24 27.80 -20.42 -25.88
C GLU A 24 26.34 -20.29 -26.36
N ASN A 25 26.01 -20.70 -27.57
CA ASN A 25 24.65 -20.67 -28.07
C ASN A 25 23.75 -21.75 -27.45
N GLU A 26 24.30 -22.94 -27.10
CA GLU A 26 23.51 -23.96 -26.39
C GLU A 26 23.28 -23.59 -24.92
N VAL A 27 24.26 -23.04 -24.21
CA VAL A 27 24.11 -22.60 -22.82
C VAL A 27 23.14 -21.44 -22.67
N ASN A 28 23.10 -20.51 -23.65
CA ASN A 28 22.13 -19.42 -23.63
C ASN A 28 20.68 -19.86 -23.93
N ASN A 29 20.51 -20.96 -24.67
CA ASN A 29 19.17 -21.46 -24.99
C ASN A 29 18.54 -22.24 -23.83
N ASP A 30 19.31 -22.98 -23.05
CA ASP A 30 18.81 -23.68 -21.85
C ASP A 30 18.42 -22.73 -20.72
N ASN A 31 19.16 -21.62 -20.53
CA ASN A 31 18.80 -20.58 -19.57
C ASN A 31 17.54 -19.77 -19.98
N LYS A 32 17.20 -19.73 -21.28
CA LYS A 32 16.01 -19.00 -21.77
C LYS A 32 14.74 -19.83 -21.63
N VAL A 33 14.83 -21.15 -21.63
CA VAL A 33 13.69 -22.07 -21.47
C VAL A 33 13.24 -22.11 -20.01
N ASP A 34 14.14 -22.11 -19.04
CA ASP A 34 13.79 -22.16 -17.61
C ASP A 34 13.16 -20.86 -17.10
N THR A 35 13.62 -19.69 -17.58
CA THR A 35 13.04 -18.41 -17.19
C THR A 35 11.60 -18.22 -17.70
N SER A 36 11.27 -18.69 -18.87
CA SER A 36 9.92 -18.59 -19.44
C SER A 36 8.90 -19.47 -18.70
N SER A 37 9.32 -20.64 -18.24
CA SER A 37 8.48 -21.56 -17.46
C SER A 37 8.20 -21.02 -16.04
N GLU A 38 9.17 -20.41 -15.39
CA GLU A 38 9.00 -19.77 -14.08
C GLU A 38 8.07 -18.55 -14.16
N GLU A 39 8.19 -17.72 -15.19
CA GLU A 39 7.32 -16.56 -15.40
C GLU A 39 5.86 -16.98 -15.65
N GLU A 40 5.63 -18.03 -16.42
CA GLU A 40 4.29 -18.57 -16.66
C GLU A 40 3.65 -19.14 -15.39
N VAL A 41 4.40 -19.86 -14.57
CA VAL A 41 3.96 -20.39 -13.27
C VAL A 41 3.63 -19.25 -12.29
N VAL A 42 4.46 -18.22 -12.23
CA VAL A 42 4.22 -17.03 -11.38
C VAL A 42 3.00 -16.26 -11.87
N SER A 43 2.81 -16.13 -13.17
CA SER A 43 1.62 -15.47 -13.76
C SER A 43 0.33 -16.24 -13.46
N LYS A 44 0.32 -17.57 -13.61
CA LYS A 44 -0.83 -18.43 -13.26
C LYS A 44 -1.16 -18.36 -11.76
N LYS A 45 -0.14 -18.36 -10.90
CA LYS A 45 -0.33 -18.21 -9.44
C LYS A 45 -0.92 -16.83 -9.06
N LYS A 46 -0.48 -15.74 -9.71
CA LYS A 46 -1.02 -14.40 -9.48
C LYS A 46 -2.47 -14.27 -9.96
N ASN A 47 -2.81 -14.86 -11.10
CA ASN A 47 -4.18 -14.83 -11.61
C ASN A 47 -5.13 -15.62 -10.70
N LYS A 48 -4.72 -16.80 -10.23
CA LYS A 48 -5.49 -17.59 -9.26
C LYS A 48 -5.72 -16.83 -7.95
N MET A 49 -4.72 -16.07 -7.49
CA MET A 49 -4.86 -15.23 -6.29
C MET A 49 -5.85 -14.08 -6.50
N ALA A 50 -5.83 -13.40 -7.64
CA ALA A 50 -6.77 -12.32 -7.96
C ALA A 50 -8.23 -12.84 -8.05
N ILE A 51 -8.43 -14.02 -8.63
CA ILE A 51 -9.74 -14.69 -8.68
C ILE A 51 -10.22 -15.02 -7.26
N ASN A 52 -9.36 -15.53 -6.40
CA ASN A 52 -9.72 -15.84 -5.02
C ASN A 52 -10.15 -14.58 -4.24
N TYR A 53 -9.46 -13.46 -4.39
CA TYR A 53 -9.87 -12.20 -3.76
C TYR A 53 -11.21 -11.69 -4.29
N GLY A 54 -11.47 -11.82 -5.59
CA GLY A 54 -12.75 -11.49 -6.18
C GLY A 54 -13.90 -12.34 -5.59
N ILE A 55 -13.69 -13.64 -5.42
CA ILE A 55 -14.66 -14.55 -4.80
C ILE A 55 -14.92 -14.15 -3.34
N VAL A 56 -13.88 -13.95 -2.54
CA VAL A 56 -14.02 -13.53 -1.13
C VAL A 56 -14.79 -12.22 -1.02
N SER A 57 -14.47 -11.24 -1.85
CA SER A 57 -15.18 -9.97 -1.91
C SER A 57 -16.66 -10.14 -2.22
N SER A 58 -16.98 -10.97 -3.23
CA SER A 58 -18.38 -11.25 -3.60
C SER A 58 -19.14 -11.94 -2.47
N ILE A 59 -18.50 -12.88 -1.76
CA ILE A 59 -19.11 -13.57 -0.61
C ILE A 59 -19.41 -12.55 0.49
N LEU A 60 -18.50 -11.63 0.83
CA LEU A 60 -18.71 -10.63 1.86
C LEU A 60 -19.87 -9.68 1.51
N ILE A 61 -19.96 -9.23 0.27
CA ILE A 61 -21.05 -8.37 -0.19
C ILE A 61 -22.38 -9.11 -0.17
N ILE A 62 -22.41 -10.33 -0.70
CA ILE A 62 -23.61 -11.16 -0.73
C ILE A 62 -24.08 -11.50 0.69
N SER A 63 -23.17 -11.85 1.60
CA SER A 63 -23.52 -12.14 3.00
C SER A 63 -24.17 -10.94 3.68
N SER A 64 -23.68 -9.73 3.45
CA SER A 64 -24.28 -8.51 3.99
C SER A 64 -25.69 -8.26 3.44
N ILE A 65 -25.87 -8.45 2.14
CA ILE A 65 -27.19 -8.33 1.50
C ILE A 65 -28.15 -9.41 2.03
N LEU A 66 -27.69 -10.64 2.15
CA LEU A 66 -28.50 -11.75 2.66
C LEU A 66 -28.93 -11.52 4.12
N THR A 67 -28.03 -11.01 4.96
CA THR A 67 -28.35 -10.65 6.34
C THR A 67 -29.47 -9.60 6.39
N PHE A 68 -29.43 -8.59 5.53
CA PHE A 68 -30.50 -7.59 5.43
C PHE A 68 -31.85 -8.22 5.12
N PHE A 69 -31.92 -9.17 4.19
CA PHE A 69 -33.18 -9.86 3.86
C PHE A 69 -33.71 -10.78 4.96
N VAL A 70 -32.82 -11.30 5.84
CA VAL A 70 -33.21 -12.21 6.92
C VAL A 70 -33.57 -11.47 8.21
N THR A 71 -32.81 -10.42 8.53
CA THR A 71 -32.93 -9.73 9.83
C THR A 71 -33.47 -8.31 9.72
N GLU A 72 -33.71 -7.81 8.50
CA GLU A 72 -34.01 -6.40 8.20
C GLU A 72 -32.87 -5.43 8.60
N GLU A 73 -31.75 -5.97 9.12
CA GLU A 73 -30.59 -5.21 9.54
C GLU A 73 -29.43 -5.38 8.56
N PHE A 74 -28.94 -4.24 8.05
CA PHE A 74 -27.83 -4.24 7.09
C PHE A 74 -26.48 -4.14 7.81
N LEU A 75 -25.67 -5.19 7.68
CA LEU A 75 -24.30 -5.18 8.17
C LEU A 75 -23.38 -4.42 7.23
N ILE A 76 -22.93 -3.27 7.68
CA ILE A 76 -22.15 -2.37 6.84
C ILE A 76 -20.66 -2.77 6.73
N THR A 77 -20.09 -3.36 7.79
CA THR A 77 -18.67 -3.73 7.81
C THR A 77 -18.29 -4.75 6.73
N PRO A 78 -18.97 -5.91 6.58
CA PRO A 78 -18.61 -6.87 5.54
C PRO A 78 -18.83 -6.31 4.13
N PHE A 79 -19.85 -5.47 3.94
CA PHE A 79 -20.08 -4.78 2.65
C PHE A 79 -18.90 -3.88 2.28
N VAL A 80 -18.47 -3.01 3.20
CA VAL A 80 -17.36 -2.09 2.99
C VAL A 80 -16.04 -2.82 2.77
N LEU A 81 -15.77 -3.88 3.54
CA LEU A 81 -14.59 -4.75 3.32
C LEU A 81 -14.62 -5.39 1.94
N GLY A 82 -15.77 -5.85 1.49
CA GLY A 82 -15.95 -6.38 0.13
C GLY A 82 -15.61 -5.35 -0.93
N VAL A 83 -16.10 -4.12 -0.81
CA VAL A 83 -15.80 -3.01 -1.71
C VAL A 83 -14.30 -2.68 -1.72
N CYS A 84 -13.66 -2.64 -0.54
CA CYS A 84 -12.21 -2.40 -0.44
C CYS A 84 -11.39 -3.50 -1.13
N ILE A 85 -11.75 -4.78 -0.95
CA ILE A 85 -11.08 -5.90 -1.61
C ILE A 85 -11.25 -5.81 -3.14
N LEU A 86 -12.44 -5.46 -3.63
CA LEU A 86 -12.66 -5.20 -5.06
C LEU A 86 -11.78 -4.06 -5.57
N GLY A 87 -11.70 -2.95 -4.84
CA GLY A 87 -10.82 -1.84 -5.17
C GLY A 87 -9.36 -2.25 -5.24
N MET A 88 -8.88 -3.04 -4.27
CA MET A 88 -7.51 -3.56 -4.26
C MET A 88 -7.24 -4.54 -5.42
N THR A 89 -8.21 -5.39 -5.78
CA THR A 89 -8.06 -6.30 -6.93
C THR A 89 -8.02 -5.53 -8.24
N TRP A 90 -8.90 -4.55 -8.40
CA TRP A 90 -8.89 -3.65 -9.57
C TRP A 90 -7.57 -2.89 -9.69
N TYR A 91 -7.08 -2.31 -8.59
CA TYR A 91 -5.77 -1.67 -8.51
C TYR A 91 -4.64 -2.60 -8.97
N SER A 92 -4.64 -3.84 -8.48
CA SER A 92 -3.61 -4.83 -8.83
C SER A 92 -3.66 -5.21 -10.31
N VAL A 93 -4.86 -5.29 -10.89
CA VAL A 93 -5.06 -5.57 -12.32
C VAL A 93 -4.63 -4.38 -13.17
N LYS A 94 -5.02 -3.15 -12.78
CA LYS A 94 -4.60 -1.92 -13.48
C LYS A 94 -3.08 -1.80 -13.49
N ARG A 95 -2.42 -1.96 -12.34
CA ARG A 95 -0.96 -1.90 -12.24
C ARG A 95 -0.27 -2.90 -13.18
N LYS A 96 -0.80 -4.12 -13.30
CA LYS A 96 -0.24 -5.13 -14.21
C LYS A 96 -0.39 -4.75 -15.68
N ARG A 97 -1.53 -4.16 -16.04
CA ARG A 97 -1.80 -3.73 -17.41
C ARG A 97 -0.92 -2.56 -17.83
N ASP A 98 -0.71 -1.63 -16.91
CA ASP A 98 0.05 -0.41 -17.16
C ASP A 98 1.58 -0.63 -17.07
N CYS A 99 2.05 -1.71 -16.43
CA CYS A 99 3.45 -2.14 -16.47
C CYS A 99 3.74 -2.75 -17.85
N SER A 100 4.45 -2.02 -18.69
CA SER A 100 5.05 -2.57 -19.90
C SER A 100 6.20 -3.53 -19.55
N GLU A 101 6.61 -4.40 -20.49
CA GLU A 101 7.72 -5.34 -20.29
C GLU A 101 9.05 -4.65 -19.93
N GLU A 102 9.17 -3.35 -20.21
CA GLU A 102 10.40 -2.57 -20.05
C GLU A 102 10.42 -1.69 -18.80
N GLY A 103 9.38 -1.65 -17.96
CA GLY A 103 9.35 -0.71 -16.84
C GLY A 103 8.43 -1.10 -15.68
N ILE A 104 8.60 -0.42 -14.55
CA ILE A 104 7.82 -0.61 -13.32
C ILE A 104 7.06 0.65 -13.01
N ILE A 105 5.75 0.50 -12.75
CA ILE A 105 4.91 1.59 -12.25
C ILE A 105 4.70 1.43 -10.74
N PHE A 106 4.86 2.53 -10.01
CA PHE A 106 4.52 2.62 -8.60
C PHE A 106 3.78 3.92 -8.31
N TYR A 107 2.89 3.85 -7.31
CA TYR A 107 1.98 4.94 -6.95
C TYR A 107 2.39 5.53 -5.61
N SER A 108 2.25 6.87 -5.50
CA SER A 108 2.39 7.61 -4.25
C SER A 108 1.00 7.84 -3.66
N HIS A 109 0.85 7.57 -2.37
CA HIS A 109 -0.42 7.75 -1.68
C HIS A 109 -0.40 8.96 -0.75
N SER A 110 -1.55 9.58 -0.58
CA SER A 110 -1.77 10.64 0.39
C SER A 110 -1.82 10.07 1.82
N GLN A 111 -1.66 10.93 2.83
CA GLN A 111 -1.70 10.49 4.24
C GLN A 111 -3.06 9.93 4.67
N ILE A 112 -4.13 10.25 3.95
CA ILE A 112 -5.48 9.75 4.23
C ILE A 112 -5.57 8.22 4.17
N ILE A 113 -4.64 7.56 3.47
CA ILE A 113 -4.56 6.09 3.41
C ILE A 113 -4.49 5.46 4.80
N TYR A 114 -3.95 6.15 5.79
CA TYR A 114 -3.79 5.66 7.17
C TYR A 114 -5.05 5.81 8.03
N TYR A 115 -6.13 6.42 7.54
CA TYR A 115 -7.36 6.64 8.30
C TYR A 115 -8.31 5.43 8.29
N TRP A 116 -7.89 4.32 7.67
CA TRP A 116 -8.70 3.12 7.61
C TRP A 116 -9.15 2.58 8.99
N PRO A 117 -8.38 2.69 10.12
CA PRO A 117 -8.87 2.19 11.39
C PRO A 117 -10.05 3.01 11.95
N ILE A 118 -10.16 4.29 11.55
CA ILE A 118 -11.23 5.18 12.03
C ILE A 118 -12.56 4.73 11.45
N TRP A 119 -12.68 4.65 10.11
CA TRP A 119 -13.93 4.25 9.48
C TRP A 119 -14.27 2.77 9.70
N LEU A 120 -13.25 1.90 9.69
CA LEU A 120 -13.46 0.48 9.96
C LEU A 120 -13.92 0.26 11.41
N GLY A 121 -13.29 0.92 12.37
CA GLY A 121 -13.69 0.87 13.78
C GLY A 121 -15.12 1.39 14.00
N ALA A 122 -15.49 2.50 13.35
CA ALA A 122 -16.82 3.04 13.42
C ALA A 122 -17.89 2.04 12.92
N PHE A 123 -17.69 1.43 11.76
CA PHE A 123 -18.60 0.42 11.23
C PHE A 123 -18.66 -0.84 12.11
N LEU A 124 -17.51 -1.32 12.60
CA LEU A 124 -17.48 -2.47 13.51
C LEU A 124 -18.27 -2.21 14.78
N VAL A 125 -18.09 -1.04 15.40
CA VAL A 125 -18.84 -0.67 16.63
C VAL A 125 -20.32 -0.58 16.35
N SER A 126 -20.72 -0.03 15.20
CA SER A 126 -22.12 0.00 14.78
C SER A 126 -22.71 -1.39 14.61
N ASP A 127 -22.04 -2.28 13.88
CA ASP A 127 -22.52 -3.64 13.63
C ASP A 127 -22.61 -4.46 14.93
N LEU A 128 -21.65 -4.28 15.86
CA LEU A 128 -21.71 -4.91 17.18
C LEU A 128 -22.91 -4.47 17.99
N ALA A 129 -23.29 -3.19 17.94
CA ALA A 129 -24.47 -2.67 18.61
C ALA A 129 -25.76 -3.31 18.07
N ILE A 130 -25.83 -3.54 16.76
CA ILE A 130 -26.98 -4.17 16.11
C ILE A 130 -27.09 -5.65 16.45
N PHE A 131 -25.96 -6.35 16.58
CA PHE A 131 -25.95 -7.76 16.99
C PHE A 131 -26.37 -8.02 18.44
N GLY A 132 -26.86 -7.00 19.16
CA GLY A 132 -27.35 -7.14 20.51
C GLY A 132 -26.23 -7.20 21.57
N ILE A 133 -24.99 -6.83 21.20
CA ILE A 133 -23.89 -6.64 22.17
C ILE A 133 -24.02 -5.25 22.83
N GLY A 134 -24.88 -4.37 22.26
CA GLY A 134 -25.17 -3.04 22.76
C GLY A 134 -26.31 -2.98 23.75
N GLU A 135 -26.63 -1.79 24.19
CA GLU A 135 -27.78 -1.49 25.03
C GLU A 135 -28.92 -0.91 24.19
N GLU A 136 -30.12 -1.41 24.40
CA GLU A 136 -31.30 -0.86 23.77
C GLU A 136 -31.98 0.16 24.71
N MET A 137 -32.18 1.37 24.23
CA MET A 137 -32.91 2.42 24.96
C MET A 137 -34.08 2.94 24.13
N LYS A 138 -35.20 3.11 24.79
CA LYS A 138 -36.36 3.79 24.19
C LYS A 138 -36.22 5.29 24.35
N VAL A 139 -36.14 5.99 23.23
CA VAL A 139 -36.16 7.45 23.18
C VAL A 139 -37.33 7.86 22.30
N ASN A 140 -38.29 8.59 22.87
CA ASN A 140 -39.53 9.04 22.16
C ASN A 140 -40.27 7.87 21.47
N GLU A 141 -40.49 6.76 22.20
CA GLU A 141 -41.18 5.55 21.73
C GLU A 141 -40.42 4.73 20.67
N VAL A 142 -39.29 5.21 20.19
CA VAL A 142 -38.42 4.49 19.23
C VAL A 142 -37.29 3.76 20.00
N VAL A 143 -37.08 2.50 19.68
CA VAL A 143 -35.98 1.72 20.21
C VAL A 143 -34.72 2.06 19.43
N HIS A 144 -33.69 2.52 20.11
CA HIS A 144 -32.39 2.79 19.54
C HIS A 144 -31.35 1.84 20.13
N SER A 145 -30.48 1.30 19.26
CA SER A 145 -29.34 0.51 19.68
C SER A 145 -28.15 1.41 19.96
N PHE A 146 -27.60 1.31 21.14
CA PHE A 146 -26.41 2.04 21.56
C PHE A 146 -25.20 1.11 21.62
N ALA A 147 -24.05 1.60 21.17
CA ALA A 147 -22.81 0.86 21.25
C ALA A 147 -22.37 0.72 22.72
N PRO A 148 -21.80 -0.46 23.11
CA PRO A 148 -21.25 -0.63 24.44
C PRO A 148 -20.18 0.44 24.72
N SER A 149 -20.24 1.03 25.91
CA SER A 149 -19.38 2.15 26.31
C SER A 149 -17.88 1.81 26.16
N GLN A 150 -17.49 0.56 26.40
CA GLN A 150 -16.12 0.08 26.26
C GLN A 150 -15.61 0.14 24.82
N PHE A 151 -16.43 -0.26 23.83
CA PHE A 151 -16.07 -0.19 22.40
C PHE A 151 -16.08 1.25 21.90
N THR A 152 -16.99 2.08 22.41
CA THR A 152 -17.01 3.51 22.17
C THR A 152 -15.71 4.18 22.63
N MET A 153 -15.27 3.89 23.85
CA MET A 153 -14.00 4.40 24.39
C MET A 153 -12.79 3.88 23.60
N LEU A 154 -12.76 2.60 23.27
CA LEU A 154 -11.70 2.02 22.45
C LEU A 154 -11.60 2.70 21.09
N HIS A 155 -12.73 2.88 20.40
CA HIS A 155 -12.76 3.57 19.11
C HIS A 155 -12.28 5.03 19.21
N LEU A 156 -12.67 5.75 20.27
CA LEU A 156 -12.20 7.10 20.54
C LEU A 156 -10.68 7.15 20.71
N ILE A 157 -10.11 6.22 21.49
CA ILE A 157 -8.67 6.11 21.71
C ILE A 157 -7.95 5.80 20.40
N VAL A 158 -8.43 4.82 19.63
CA VAL A 158 -7.86 4.45 18.32
C VAL A 158 -7.89 5.66 17.38
N THR A 159 -9.02 6.35 17.29
CA THR A 159 -9.16 7.55 16.45
C THR A 159 -8.14 8.63 16.82
N ARG A 160 -7.97 8.90 18.13
CA ARG A 160 -6.98 9.88 18.63
C ARG A 160 -5.55 9.45 18.29
N LEU A 161 -5.23 8.18 18.47
CA LEU A 161 -3.90 7.64 18.14
C LEU A 161 -3.61 7.72 16.63
N VAL A 162 -4.57 7.36 15.78
CA VAL A 162 -4.42 7.46 14.32
C VAL A 162 -4.18 8.90 13.91
N ILE A 163 -5.00 9.84 14.38
CA ILE A 163 -4.83 11.27 14.09
C ILE A 163 -3.47 11.76 14.61
N PHE A 164 -3.07 11.37 15.82
CA PHE A 164 -1.78 11.74 16.39
C PHE A 164 -0.62 11.26 15.52
N PHE A 165 -0.53 9.95 15.24
CA PHE A 165 0.58 9.37 14.49
C PHE A 165 0.63 9.77 13.01
N THR A 166 -0.50 10.16 12.42
CA THR A 166 -0.52 10.63 11.03
C THR A 166 -0.13 12.11 10.91
N ASN A 167 -0.42 12.94 11.92
CA ASN A 167 -0.13 14.37 11.86
C ASN A 167 1.19 14.74 12.56
N VAL A 168 1.59 13.99 13.58
CA VAL A 168 2.84 14.26 14.30
C VAL A 168 3.98 13.49 13.64
N ASN A 169 4.89 14.22 13.06
CA ASN A 169 6.07 13.68 12.39
C ASN A 169 7.13 13.25 13.43
N LEU A 170 6.91 12.11 14.07
CA LEU A 170 7.86 11.52 15.03
C LEU A 170 9.01 10.86 14.26
N ARG A 171 9.99 11.66 13.85
CA ARG A 171 11.15 11.19 13.08
C ARG A 171 12.39 11.09 13.96
N GLY A 172 13.19 10.04 13.73
CA GLY A 172 14.50 9.87 14.35
C GLY A 172 14.49 9.95 15.88
N VAL A 173 15.27 10.86 16.45
CA VAL A 173 15.46 11.01 17.91
C VAL A 173 14.15 11.34 18.63
N TRP A 174 13.25 12.11 18.04
CA TRP A 174 11.98 12.47 18.66
C TRP A 174 11.04 11.28 18.89
N ALA A 175 11.08 10.28 18.03
CA ALA A 175 10.33 9.04 18.25
C ALA A 175 10.86 8.28 19.47
N ILE A 176 12.18 8.26 19.66
CA ILE A 176 12.82 7.62 20.82
C ILE A 176 12.47 8.40 22.08
N VAL A 177 12.60 9.74 22.06
CA VAL A 177 12.25 10.60 23.21
C VAL A 177 10.78 10.38 23.60
N PHE A 178 9.86 10.36 22.64
CA PHE A 178 8.46 10.09 22.91
C PHE A 178 8.25 8.69 23.56
N ALA A 179 8.87 7.65 22.99
CA ALA A 179 8.75 6.29 23.52
C ALA A 179 9.31 6.16 24.94
N VAL A 180 10.49 6.75 25.20
CA VAL A 180 11.11 6.75 26.53
C VAL A 180 10.28 7.54 27.53
N THR A 181 9.76 8.70 27.14
CA THR A 181 8.89 9.51 28.00
C THR A 181 7.57 8.80 28.31
N ALA A 182 6.95 8.16 27.34
CA ALA A 182 5.73 7.38 27.54
C ALA A 182 5.97 6.17 28.45
N LEU A 183 7.09 5.47 28.25
CA LEU A 183 7.50 4.35 29.12
C LEU A 183 7.75 4.84 30.55
N ALA A 184 8.52 5.92 30.73
CA ALA A 184 8.81 6.50 32.05
C ALA A 184 7.52 6.94 32.74
N ALA A 185 6.59 7.60 32.04
CA ALA A 185 5.30 7.98 32.58
C ALA A 185 4.48 6.75 33.01
N GLY A 186 4.45 5.70 32.17
CA GLY A 186 3.78 4.43 32.50
C GLY A 186 4.34 3.74 33.72
N LEU A 187 5.67 3.67 33.83
CA LEU A 187 6.35 3.12 35.03
C LEU A 187 6.09 3.96 36.27
N THR A 188 6.12 5.30 36.16
CA THR A 188 5.83 6.20 37.28
C THR A 188 4.41 5.99 37.82
N LEU A 189 3.41 5.88 36.90
CA LEU A 189 2.04 5.55 37.28
C LEU A 189 1.93 4.19 37.95
N GLY A 190 2.75 3.20 37.52
CA GLY A 190 2.83 1.89 38.17
C GLY A 190 3.43 1.95 39.59
N VAL A 191 4.56 2.65 39.75
CA VAL A 191 5.23 2.79 41.06
C VAL A 191 4.35 3.55 42.07
N LEU A 192 3.58 4.54 41.58
CA LEU A 192 2.66 5.31 42.41
C LEU A 192 1.30 4.62 42.63
N ASP A 193 1.13 3.40 42.11
CA ASP A 193 -0.12 2.63 42.16
C ASP A 193 -1.35 3.41 41.64
N LEU A 194 -1.11 4.28 40.63
CA LEU A 194 -2.15 5.13 40.02
C LEU A 194 -2.89 4.47 38.87
N TRP A 195 -2.40 3.33 38.35
CA TRP A 195 -3.08 2.62 37.28
C TRP A 195 -4.47 2.13 37.68
N GLY A 196 -4.62 1.59 38.87
CA GLY A 196 -5.91 1.11 39.36
C GLY A 196 -6.98 2.22 39.41
N PRO A 197 -6.72 3.32 40.12
CA PRO A 197 -7.64 4.47 40.16
C PRO A 197 -7.91 5.09 38.77
N LEU A 198 -6.89 5.20 37.93
CA LEU A 198 -7.02 5.75 36.56
C LEU A 198 -7.92 4.88 35.69
N LEU A 199 -7.65 3.58 35.64
CA LEU A 199 -8.46 2.63 34.86
C LEU A 199 -9.88 2.52 35.38
N LYS A 200 -10.09 2.57 36.72
CA LYS A 200 -11.42 2.60 37.29
C LYS A 200 -12.19 3.87 36.91
N ARG A 201 -11.54 5.04 36.89
CA ARG A 201 -12.17 6.29 36.44
C ARG A 201 -12.52 6.23 34.95
N LEU A 202 -11.63 5.72 34.11
CA LEU A 202 -11.88 5.55 32.67
C LEU A 202 -13.00 4.52 32.43
N GLY A 203 -13.01 3.42 33.18
CA GLY A 203 -14.05 2.39 33.05
C GLY A 203 -15.43 2.82 33.56
N ASN A 204 -15.50 3.86 34.41
CA ASN A 204 -16.77 4.43 34.89
C ASN A 204 -17.29 5.55 33.96
N ILE A 205 -16.59 5.87 32.86
CA ILE A 205 -17.10 6.80 31.85
C ILE A 205 -18.09 6.02 30.98
N GLU A 206 -19.35 6.29 31.14
CA GLU A 206 -20.42 5.73 30.32
C GLU A 206 -20.66 6.66 29.14
N LEU A 207 -20.30 6.19 27.95
CA LEU A 207 -20.51 6.90 26.69
C LEU A 207 -21.54 6.13 25.86
N TYR A 208 -22.73 6.61 25.87
CA TYR A 208 -23.82 6.06 25.06
C TYR A 208 -23.87 6.76 23.71
N VAL A 209 -23.41 6.09 22.67
CA VAL A 209 -23.42 6.60 21.30
C VAL A 209 -24.26 5.68 20.44
N ASN A 210 -25.22 6.27 19.74
CA ASN A 210 -26.14 5.54 18.87
C ASN A 210 -25.38 4.86 17.71
N SER A 211 -25.81 3.66 17.34
CA SER A 211 -25.29 2.90 16.19
C SER A 211 -25.35 3.68 14.87
N ASP A 212 -26.42 4.46 14.66
CA ASP A 212 -26.58 5.28 13.46
C ASP A 212 -25.55 6.40 13.37
N PHE A 213 -25.15 6.98 14.52
CA PHE A 213 -24.05 7.94 14.55
C PHE A 213 -22.76 7.32 14.08
N TYR A 214 -22.45 6.08 14.49
CA TYR A 214 -21.27 5.37 14.06
C TYR A 214 -21.31 5.04 12.57
N ARG A 215 -22.46 4.69 12.03
CA ARG A 215 -22.65 4.51 10.57
C ARG A 215 -22.38 5.79 9.81
N ALA A 216 -22.95 6.91 10.28
CA ALA A 216 -22.74 8.21 9.67
C ALA A 216 -21.26 8.64 9.75
N LEU A 217 -20.62 8.51 10.92
CA LEU A 217 -19.21 8.81 11.12
C LEU A 217 -18.31 7.95 10.20
N GLY A 218 -18.58 6.65 10.16
CA GLY A 218 -17.88 5.73 9.28
C GLY A 218 -17.99 6.13 7.82
N ALA A 219 -19.22 6.46 7.35
CA ALA A 219 -19.47 6.88 5.97
C ALA A 219 -18.77 8.20 5.62
N VAL A 220 -18.84 9.19 6.52
CA VAL A 220 -18.18 10.50 6.32
C VAL A 220 -16.66 10.38 6.20
N VAL A 221 -16.03 9.43 6.89
CA VAL A 221 -14.57 9.19 6.77
C VAL A 221 -14.27 8.25 5.61
N PHE A 222 -15.07 7.21 5.40
CA PHE A 222 -14.85 6.18 4.39
C PHE A 222 -14.99 6.70 2.96
N LEU A 223 -16.03 7.49 2.66
CA LEU A 223 -16.27 7.96 1.29
C LEU A 223 -15.11 8.83 0.76
N PRO A 224 -14.64 9.88 1.46
CA PRO A 224 -13.45 10.62 1.05
C PRO A 224 -12.20 9.73 0.97
N TRP A 225 -12.02 8.81 1.94
CA TRP A 225 -10.90 7.86 1.93
C TRP A 225 -10.91 7.01 0.67
N LEU A 226 -12.05 6.40 0.32
CA LEU A 226 -12.23 5.57 -0.87
C LEU A 226 -11.92 6.38 -2.14
N PHE A 227 -12.49 7.59 -2.23
CA PHE A 227 -12.31 8.46 -3.39
C PHE A 227 -10.86 8.89 -3.58
N VAL A 228 -10.19 9.30 -2.52
CA VAL A 228 -8.79 9.72 -2.60
C VAL A 228 -7.88 8.54 -2.94
N VAL A 229 -7.98 7.43 -2.22
CA VAL A 229 -7.07 6.30 -2.38
C VAL A 229 -7.22 5.62 -3.75
N PHE A 230 -8.46 5.45 -4.26
CA PHE A 230 -8.69 4.71 -5.50
C PHE A 230 -8.88 5.58 -6.75
N ILE A 231 -9.09 6.88 -6.60
CA ILE A 231 -9.26 7.79 -7.74
C ILE A 231 -8.10 8.78 -7.82
N PHE A 232 -7.85 9.58 -6.78
CA PHE A 232 -6.83 10.62 -6.84
C PHE A 232 -5.40 10.08 -6.78
N ASP A 233 -5.11 9.18 -5.85
CA ASP A 233 -3.75 8.66 -5.66
C ASP A 233 -3.29 7.82 -6.86
N LEU A 234 -4.22 7.16 -7.57
CA LEU A 234 -3.92 6.39 -8.79
C LEU A 234 -3.58 7.27 -10.01
N ARG A 235 -3.85 8.55 -9.95
CA ARG A 235 -3.48 9.51 -10.99
C ARG A 235 -2.08 10.11 -10.79
N ARG A 236 -1.39 9.73 -9.71
CA ARG A 236 -0.01 10.11 -9.41
C ARG A 236 0.84 8.87 -9.42
N TYR A 237 1.52 8.60 -10.53
CA TYR A 237 2.35 7.44 -10.65
C TYR A 237 3.72 7.76 -11.22
N PHE A 238 4.65 6.85 -10.96
CA PHE A 238 6.00 6.88 -11.48
C PHE A 238 6.21 5.67 -12.35
N HIS A 239 6.72 5.92 -13.52
CA HIS A 239 7.15 4.91 -14.44
C HIS A 239 8.67 4.89 -14.47
N PHE A 240 9.25 3.84 -13.89
CA PHE A 240 10.68 3.61 -13.91
C PHE A 240 11.02 2.71 -15.09
N GLN A 241 11.78 3.24 -16.03
CA GLN A 241 12.32 2.53 -17.20
C GLN A 241 13.84 2.45 -17.11
N PRO A 242 14.51 1.54 -17.85
CA PRO A 242 15.96 1.43 -17.82
C PRO A 242 16.72 2.72 -18.17
N SER A 243 16.14 3.55 -19.06
CA SER A 243 16.76 4.79 -19.57
C SER A 243 16.23 6.05 -18.92
N GLN A 244 14.99 6.04 -18.42
CA GLN A 244 14.33 7.24 -17.90
C GLN A 244 13.36 6.94 -16.77
N ILE A 245 13.16 7.94 -15.93
CA ILE A 245 12.13 7.94 -14.89
C ILE A 245 11.10 8.99 -15.27
N THR A 246 9.87 8.57 -15.51
CA THR A 246 8.78 9.46 -15.85
C THR A 246 7.87 9.63 -14.64
N MET A 247 7.71 10.86 -14.19
CA MET A 247 6.74 11.25 -13.20
C MET A 247 5.49 11.76 -13.90
N VAL A 248 4.38 11.07 -13.73
CA VAL A 248 3.10 11.48 -14.30
C VAL A 248 2.18 11.98 -13.20
N ARG A 249 1.69 13.21 -13.37
CA ARG A 249 0.61 13.81 -12.59
C ARG A 249 -0.51 14.17 -13.55
N GLU A 250 -1.50 13.31 -13.67
CA GLU A 250 -2.64 13.53 -14.60
C GLU A 250 -3.44 14.81 -14.26
N ILE A 251 -3.36 15.29 -13.00
CA ILE A 251 -4.03 16.49 -12.55
C ILE A 251 -2.98 17.53 -12.14
N GLY A 252 -2.86 18.60 -12.91
CA GLY A 252 -2.23 19.88 -12.55
C GLY A 252 -0.83 20.12 -13.11
N GLU A 253 0.13 19.21 -13.07
CA GLU A 253 1.53 19.51 -13.38
C GLU A 253 2.12 18.79 -14.62
N GLY A 254 1.35 17.95 -15.27
CA GLY A 254 1.81 17.24 -16.47
C GLY A 254 2.82 16.13 -16.19
N GLU A 255 3.72 15.93 -17.13
CA GLU A 255 4.72 14.87 -17.16
C GLU A 255 6.13 15.46 -17.01
N LYS A 256 6.94 14.89 -16.10
CA LYS A 256 8.35 15.24 -15.95
C LYS A 256 9.20 14.00 -16.15
N ASN A 257 10.16 14.11 -17.07
CA ASN A 257 11.09 13.03 -17.40
C ASN A 257 12.46 13.34 -16.80
N PHE A 258 13.07 12.33 -16.18
CA PHE A 258 14.42 12.37 -15.60
C PHE A 258 15.24 11.24 -16.19
N ASP A 259 16.53 11.51 -16.42
CA ASP A 259 17.47 10.45 -16.78
C ASP A 259 17.62 9.47 -15.61
N SER A 260 17.58 8.16 -15.88
CA SER A 260 17.77 7.13 -14.87
C SER A 260 19.25 6.92 -14.50
N PHE A 261 20.18 7.52 -15.29
CA PHE A 261 21.62 7.39 -15.06
C PHE A 261 22.06 8.22 -13.84
N GLY A 262 22.77 7.61 -12.93
CA GLY A 262 23.26 8.28 -11.73
C GLY A 262 22.20 8.64 -10.67
N VAL A 263 21.00 8.11 -10.81
CA VAL A 263 19.92 8.31 -9.82
C VAL A 263 20.23 7.51 -8.56
N VAL A 264 20.21 8.20 -7.42
CA VAL A 264 20.27 7.59 -6.09
C VAL A 264 18.86 7.52 -5.53
N MET A 265 18.46 6.33 -5.10
CA MET A 265 17.17 6.08 -4.48
C MET A 265 17.37 5.76 -3.00
N GLU A 266 16.79 6.59 -2.15
CA GLU A 266 16.84 6.43 -0.71
C GLU A 266 15.45 6.10 -0.18
N LYS A 267 15.39 5.04 0.64
CA LYS A 267 14.16 4.65 1.32
C LYS A 267 14.15 5.21 2.71
N HIS A 268 13.12 5.97 3.03
CA HIS A 268 12.89 6.48 4.37
C HIS A 268 11.69 5.79 5.03
N ARG A 269 11.84 5.37 6.27
CA ARG A 269 10.78 4.83 7.14
C ARG A 269 10.88 5.46 8.52
N ASP A 270 10.95 6.77 8.52
CA ASP A 270 11.20 7.52 9.74
C ASP A 270 10.05 7.39 10.75
N ASN A 271 8.81 7.25 10.26
CA ASN A 271 7.62 7.02 11.09
C ASN A 271 7.25 5.53 11.12
N PHE A 272 7.80 4.79 12.10
CA PHE A 272 7.58 3.36 12.26
C PHE A 272 6.10 2.99 12.36
N VAL A 273 5.33 3.68 13.22
CA VAL A 273 3.90 3.41 13.45
C VAL A 273 3.11 3.67 12.18
N GLN A 274 3.36 4.80 11.50
CA GLN A 274 2.66 5.17 10.28
C GLN A 274 2.92 4.18 9.15
N HIS A 275 4.18 3.84 8.89
CA HIS A 275 4.52 3.02 7.73
C HIS A 275 4.38 1.52 7.95
N ILE A 276 4.57 1.02 9.17
CA ILE A 276 4.53 -0.42 9.45
C ILE A 276 3.16 -0.83 9.99
N ALA A 277 2.66 -0.18 11.05
CA ALA A 277 1.39 -0.56 11.66
C ALA A 277 0.18 -0.14 10.81
N LEU A 278 0.13 1.14 10.38
CA LEU A 278 -1.00 1.67 9.61
C LEU A 278 -0.84 1.47 8.10
N GLY A 279 0.38 1.46 7.59
CA GLY A 279 0.69 1.45 6.15
C GLY A 279 1.14 0.10 5.57
N PHE A 280 1.08 -0.99 6.33
CA PHE A 280 1.42 -2.35 5.87
C PHE A 280 2.76 -2.46 5.13
N GLY A 281 3.77 -1.74 5.63
CA GLY A 281 5.11 -1.73 5.03
C GLY A 281 5.30 -0.70 3.93
N SER A 282 4.53 0.38 3.92
CA SER A 282 4.78 1.58 3.12
C SER A 282 6.08 2.26 3.55
N GLY A 283 6.44 3.31 2.85
CA GLY A 283 7.58 4.16 3.18
C GLY A 283 7.73 5.28 2.17
N ASP A 284 8.56 6.24 2.49
CA ASP A 284 8.87 7.35 1.62
C ASP A 284 10.09 7.00 0.75
N LEU A 285 10.02 7.31 -0.51
CA LEU A 285 11.08 7.14 -1.49
C LEU A 285 11.60 8.50 -1.90
N SER A 286 12.87 8.73 -1.69
CA SER A 286 13.57 9.92 -2.16
C SER A 286 14.42 9.56 -3.36
N ILE A 287 14.26 10.29 -4.44
CA ILE A 287 15.05 10.13 -5.66
C ILE A 287 15.85 11.42 -5.83
N SER A 288 17.18 11.30 -5.89
CA SER A 288 18.08 12.41 -6.21
C SER A 288 18.83 12.10 -7.48
N THR A 289 18.95 13.10 -8.36
CA THR A 289 19.72 13.04 -9.58
C THR A 289 21.10 13.67 -9.35
N HIS A 290 22.09 13.38 -10.21
CA HIS A 290 23.48 13.87 -10.07
C HIS A 290 23.64 15.41 -10.13
N GLY A 291 22.57 16.17 -10.34
CA GLY A 291 22.61 17.62 -10.50
C GLY A 291 22.63 18.46 -9.23
N GLY A 292 22.64 17.85 -8.04
CA GLY A 292 22.66 18.56 -6.76
C GLY A 292 21.35 18.44 -5.96
N ASP A 293 21.37 19.03 -4.76
CA ASP A 293 20.26 18.97 -3.78
C ASP A 293 18.95 19.64 -4.26
N SER A 294 19.02 20.37 -5.38
CA SER A 294 17.89 21.08 -5.98
C SER A 294 16.87 20.18 -6.69
N ASP A 295 17.25 18.95 -7.05
CA ASP A 295 16.40 18.01 -7.79
C ASP A 295 16.00 16.77 -6.99
N LYS A 296 15.95 16.90 -5.66
CA LYS A 296 15.47 15.83 -4.80
C LYS A 296 13.96 15.73 -4.87
N ILE A 297 13.47 14.61 -5.41
CA ILE A 297 12.05 14.32 -5.53
C ILE A 297 11.68 13.30 -4.47
N THR A 298 10.70 13.64 -3.61
CA THR A 298 10.23 12.76 -2.55
C THR A 298 8.84 12.22 -2.88
N PHE A 299 8.70 10.91 -2.78
CA PHE A 299 7.45 10.18 -2.96
C PHE A 299 7.00 9.65 -1.63
N ASN A 300 5.90 10.17 -1.15
CA ASN A 300 5.38 9.80 0.15
C ASN A 300 4.51 8.54 0.05
N ASN A 301 4.57 7.72 1.09
CA ASN A 301 3.63 6.61 1.30
C ASN A 301 3.57 5.60 0.14
N VAL A 302 4.72 5.22 -0.42
CA VAL A 302 4.80 4.19 -1.45
C VAL A 302 4.51 2.83 -0.81
N TRP A 303 3.44 2.17 -1.26
CA TRP A 303 3.03 0.89 -0.70
C TRP A 303 4.03 -0.22 -1.06
N ARG A 304 4.40 -1.03 -0.04
CA ARG A 304 5.39 -2.13 -0.18
C ARG A 304 6.70 -1.68 -0.82
N ILE A 305 7.20 -0.54 -0.42
CA ILE A 305 8.42 0.09 -0.95
C ILE A 305 9.61 -0.89 -1.07
N GLY A 306 9.73 -1.86 -0.15
CA GLY A 306 10.80 -2.86 -0.22
C GLY A 306 10.72 -3.79 -1.44
N LYS A 307 9.49 -4.06 -1.97
CA LYS A 307 9.32 -4.82 -3.22
C LYS A 307 9.65 -3.95 -4.43
N VAL A 308 9.16 -2.72 -4.42
CA VAL A 308 9.42 -1.75 -5.49
C VAL A 308 10.91 -1.59 -5.71
N LEU A 309 11.69 -1.38 -4.65
CA LEU A 309 13.15 -1.21 -4.76
C LEU A 309 13.86 -2.47 -5.28
N LYS A 310 13.41 -3.67 -4.89
CA LYS A 310 13.96 -4.92 -5.43
C LYS A 310 13.68 -5.08 -6.92
N GLU A 311 12.48 -4.72 -7.36
CA GLU A 311 12.10 -4.75 -8.77
C GLU A 311 12.90 -3.71 -9.58
N VAL A 312 13.10 -2.51 -9.05
CA VAL A 312 13.96 -1.48 -9.66
C VAL A 312 15.41 -1.92 -9.76
N ALA A 313 15.97 -2.55 -8.70
CA ALA A 313 17.33 -3.08 -8.73
C ALA A 313 17.49 -4.12 -9.84
N LYS A 314 16.52 -5.03 -10.00
CA LYS A 314 16.56 -6.04 -11.08
C LYS A 314 16.59 -5.42 -12.48
N ILE A 315 15.82 -4.34 -12.73
CA ILE A 315 15.86 -3.62 -14.01
C ILE A 315 17.23 -2.98 -14.26
N ARG A 316 17.85 -2.45 -13.21
CA ARG A 316 19.20 -1.85 -13.31
C ARG A 316 20.27 -2.90 -13.64
N GLU A 317 20.19 -4.09 -13.03
CA GLU A 317 21.14 -5.20 -13.29
C GLU A 317 21.03 -5.72 -14.73
N MET A 318 19.86 -5.70 -15.35
CA MET A 318 19.68 -6.11 -16.75
C MET A 318 20.34 -5.17 -17.76
N ARG A 319 20.78 -3.98 -17.34
CA ARG A 319 21.44 -2.98 -18.19
C ARG A 319 22.98 -2.98 -18.10
N GLY A 320 23.53 -3.51 -17.02
CA GLY A 320 24.99 -3.61 -16.80
C GLY A 320 25.55 -4.88 -17.37
#